data_b1a70261db6a3a8bb3c7aeca429154ce
#
_entry.id   b1a70261db6a3a8bb3c7aeca429154ce
#
_cell.length_a   1.000
_cell.length_b   1.000
_cell.length_c   1.000
_cell.angle_alpha   90.00
_cell.angle_beta   90.00
_cell.angle_gamma   90.00
#
_symmetry.space_group_name_H-M   'P 1'
#
loop_
_entity.id
_entity.type
_entity.pdbx_description
1 polymer ?
#
loop_
_entity_poly.entity_id
_entity_poly.type
_entity_poly.pdbx_seq_one_letter_code
_entity_poly.pdbx_strand_id
1 'polypeptide(L)'
;MNKNILKHIIRYLLMICIVIVCCTIFRFSSEQSTESSKTSVGVTKFIVSIIWQDNPEVNTDALINTIHPIIRKVAHFSIYLLLGTLVMCCAQTFKGCKEYKFDASVMLCFFYACTDEFHQLFVPGRSGEFTDVCLDTVGATFGILLVMIIVWIVEKIKNRNSNKPKQLAEKNEETGLKRKVMFIASTGGHLNELMQIKPLFKKFVYHIVTEKTKVDDSFKEEYKDKISFLIYGTKKYPFIYIFKFIANCFISLYYFFRYQPEVVVTTGTHTAVPMCYIAKLFGSKVIFIETFANRTSGTVAGRLVYPIADTFVVQWEEMHKVYPKSVCWGWIY
;
A
#
# COMPACT_ATOMS: atom_id res chain seq x y z
N MET A 1 4.96 11.73 21.54
CA MET A 1 6.22 10.97 21.32
C MET A 1 7.19 11.83 20.54
N ASN A 2 8.40 12.04 21.02
CA ASN A 2 9.41 12.89 20.37
C ASN A 2 9.78 12.30 18.98
N LYS A 3 9.70 13.14 17.93
CA LYS A 3 9.98 12.71 16.53
C LYS A 3 11.35 12.05 16.37
N ASN A 4 12.33 12.44 17.18
CA ASN A 4 13.66 11.83 17.16
C ASN A 4 13.66 10.40 17.72
N ILE A 5 12.93 10.16 18.81
CA ILE A 5 12.81 8.82 19.42
C ILE A 5 12.12 7.86 18.43
N LEU A 6 11.01 8.28 17.80
CA LEU A 6 10.32 7.48 16.81
C LEU A 6 11.23 7.11 15.63
N LYS A 7 12.05 8.07 15.16
CA LYS A 7 13.00 7.83 14.06
C LYS A 7 14.08 6.80 14.44
N HIS A 8 14.56 6.83 15.68
CA HIS A 8 15.50 5.82 16.17
C HIS A 8 14.85 4.44 16.27
N ILE A 9 13.64 4.35 16.80
CA ILE A 9 12.89 3.07 16.88
C ILE A 9 12.71 2.47 15.48
N ILE A 10 12.24 3.25 14.51
CA ILE A 10 12.07 2.81 13.12
C ILE A 10 13.40 2.30 12.54
N ARG A 11 14.50 2.99 12.78
CA ARG A 11 15.84 2.57 12.32
C ARG A 11 16.22 1.21 12.87
N TYR A 12 16.08 1.00 14.18
CA TYR A 12 16.42 -0.29 14.81
C TYR A 12 15.52 -1.42 14.28
N LEU A 13 14.23 -1.18 14.11
CA LEU A 13 13.31 -2.16 13.52
C LEU A 13 13.72 -2.53 12.08
N LEU A 14 14.09 -1.54 11.25
CA LEU A 14 14.57 -1.79 9.90
C LEU A 14 15.89 -2.57 9.89
N MET A 15 16.83 -2.27 10.79
CA MET A 15 18.07 -3.04 10.94
C MET A 15 17.79 -4.49 11.32
N ILE A 16 16.87 -4.73 12.25
CA ILE A 16 16.46 -6.10 12.61
C ILE A 16 15.85 -6.83 11.39
N CYS A 17 14.96 -6.16 10.63
CA CYS A 17 14.40 -6.74 9.42
C CYS A 17 15.47 -7.07 8.37
N ILE A 18 16.46 -6.20 8.16
CA ILE A 18 17.59 -6.45 7.26
C ILE A 18 18.35 -7.71 7.71
N VAL A 19 18.68 -7.82 9.00
CA VAL A 19 19.36 -8.99 9.53
C VAL A 19 18.54 -10.27 9.32
N ILE A 20 17.23 -10.24 9.58
CA ILE A 20 16.33 -11.38 9.35
C ILE A 20 16.36 -11.79 7.87
N VAL A 21 16.27 -10.84 6.93
CA VAL A 21 16.33 -11.13 5.49
C VAL A 21 17.69 -11.70 5.10
N CYS A 22 18.78 -11.12 5.58
CA CYS A 22 20.12 -11.67 5.36
C CYS A 22 20.26 -13.11 5.89
N CYS A 23 19.80 -13.38 7.11
CA CYS A 23 19.80 -14.73 7.67
C CYS A 23 18.93 -15.70 6.84
N THR A 24 17.81 -15.22 6.31
CA THR A 24 16.93 -16.02 5.45
C THR A 24 17.61 -16.38 4.13
N ILE A 25 18.27 -15.40 3.48
CA ILE A 25 19.05 -15.61 2.25
C ILE A 25 20.16 -16.64 2.54
N PHE A 26 20.95 -16.43 3.60
CA PHE A 26 22.03 -17.34 4.00
C PHE A 26 21.52 -18.75 4.26
N ARG A 27 20.37 -18.91 4.93
CA ARG A 27 19.76 -20.22 5.17
C ARG A 27 19.39 -20.93 3.86
N PHE A 28 18.74 -20.24 2.92
CA PHE A 28 18.40 -20.81 1.61
C PHE A 28 19.64 -21.11 0.77
N SER A 29 20.69 -20.29 0.92
CA SER A 29 21.97 -20.49 0.27
C SER A 29 22.71 -21.72 0.82
N SER A 30 22.53 -22.04 2.10
CA SER A 30 23.14 -23.18 2.79
C SER A 30 22.46 -24.52 2.48
N GLU A 31 21.25 -24.52 1.91
CA GLU A 31 20.54 -25.75 1.56
C GLU A 31 21.22 -26.47 0.37
N GLN A 32 21.41 -27.77 0.47
CA GLN A 32 21.94 -28.59 -0.62
C GLN A 32 21.05 -28.50 -1.86
N SER A 33 21.65 -28.57 -3.05
CA SER A 33 20.94 -28.46 -4.32
C SER A 33 19.70 -29.37 -4.42
N THR A 34 19.78 -30.59 -3.88
CA THR A 34 18.66 -31.55 -3.88
C THR A 34 17.49 -31.15 -3.01
N GLU A 35 17.70 -30.52 -1.86
CA GLU A 35 16.64 -30.06 -0.95
C GLU A 35 16.03 -28.75 -1.44
N SER A 36 16.85 -27.81 -1.86
CA SER A 36 16.42 -26.55 -2.47
C SER A 36 15.57 -26.79 -3.73
N SER A 37 15.96 -27.82 -4.53
CA SER A 37 15.17 -28.24 -5.70
C SER A 37 13.81 -28.81 -5.31
N LYS A 38 13.71 -29.62 -4.26
CA LYS A 38 12.42 -30.17 -3.79
C LYS A 38 11.44 -29.07 -3.38
N THR A 39 11.93 -28.07 -2.64
CA THR A 39 11.09 -26.92 -2.20
C THR A 39 10.60 -26.10 -3.39
N SER A 40 11.49 -25.75 -4.32
CA SER A 40 11.10 -24.97 -5.50
C SER A 40 10.26 -25.77 -6.50
N VAL A 41 10.46 -27.09 -6.64
CA VAL A 41 9.57 -27.98 -7.40
C VAL A 41 8.18 -28.06 -6.78
N GLY A 42 8.07 -28.07 -5.44
CA GLY A 42 6.80 -28.03 -4.74
C GLY A 42 5.99 -26.75 -5.08
N VAL A 43 6.66 -25.59 -5.03
CA VAL A 43 6.05 -24.31 -5.43
C VAL A 43 5.68 -24.31 -6.93
N THR A 44 6.55 -24.83 -7.78
CA THR A 44 6.29 -24.93 -9.23
C THR A 44 5.07 -25.81 -9.50
N LYS A 45 4.99 -27.00 -8.86
CA LYS A 45 3.82 -27.89 -8.97
C LYS A 45 2.53 -27.19 -8.54
N PHE A 46 2.57 -26.44 -7.45
CA PHE A 46 1.42 -25.67 -6.96
C PHE A 46 0.99 -24.60 -7.98
N ILE A 47 1.94 -23.86 -8.58
CA ILE A 47 1.64 -22.86 -9.60
C ILE A 47 1.08 -23.50 -10.86
N VAL A 48 1.70 -24.59 -11.33
CA VAL A 48 1.26 -25.34 -12.51
C VAL A 48 -0.14 -25.91 -12.30
N SER A 49 -0.44 -26.46 -11.10
CA SER A 49 -1.77 -26.97 -10.78
C SER A 49 -2.86 -25.89 -10.80
N ILE A 50 -2.52 -24.64 -10.39
CA ILE A 50 -3.49 -23.53 -10.44
C ILE A 50 -3.75 -23.06 -11.88
N ILE A 51 -2.70 -23.00 -12.72
CA ILE A 51 -2.79 -22.39 -14.06
C ILE A 51 -3.31 -23.40 -15.10
N TRP A 52 -2.96 -24.68 -14.96
CA TRP A 52 -3.27 -25.74 -15.94
C TRP A 52 -4.12 -26.89 -15.40
N GLN A 53 -4.97 -26.63 -14.40
CA GLN A 53 -5.75 -27.62 -13.67
C GLN A 53 -6.66 -28.52 -14.54
N ASP A 54 -6.99 -28.11 -15.79
CA ASP A 54 -7.96 -28.78 -16.64
C ASP A 54 -7.45 -29.11 -18.07
N ASN A 55 -6.14 -29.18 -18.29
CA ASN A 55 -5.64 -29.45 -19.64
C ASN A 55 -4.85 -30.78 -19.73
N PRO A 56 -5.49 -31.91 -20.10
CA PRO A 56 -4.86 -33.24 -20.11
C PRO A 56 -3.76 -33.39 -21.17
N GLU A 57 -3.63 -32.47 -22.13
CA GLU A 57 -2.61 -32.54 -23.18
C GLU A 57 -1.24 -31.97 -22.77
N VAL A 58 -1.14 -31.31 -21.59
CA VAL A 58 0.10 -30.69 -21.15
C VAL A 58 0.95 -31.69 -20.37
N ASN A 59 2.14 -32.01 -20.89
CA ASN A 59 3.13 -32.78 -20.17
C ASN A 59 3.65 -31.95 -18.96
N THR A 60 3.02 -32.16 -17.81
CA THR A 60 3.27 -31.41 -16.58
C THR A 60 4.70 -31.55 -16.08
N ASP A 61 5.36 -32.70 -16.27
CA ASP A 61 6.74 -32.92 -15.84
C ASP A 61 7.76 -32.16 -16.69
N ALA A 62 7.56 -32.11 -18.00
CA ALA A 62 8.37 -31.30 -18.91
C ALA A 62 8.22 -29.79 -18.61
N LEU A 63 6.99 -29.35 -18.33
CA LEU A 63 6.69 -27.98 -17.98
C LEU A 63 7.32 -27.58 -16.63
N ILE A 64 7.24 -28.45 -15.63
CA ILE A 64 7.86 -28.24 -14.32
C ILE A 64 9.39 -28.08 -14.47
N ASN A 65 10.04 -28.94 -15.25
CA ASN A 65 11.49 -28.89 -15.47
C ASN A 65 11.91 -27.58 -16.20
N THR A 66 11.07 -27.03 -17.06
CA THR A 66 11.33 -25.76 -17.76
C THR A 66 11.11 -24.55 -16.88
N ILE A 67 10.06 -24.55 -16.07
CA ILE A 67 9.66 -23.39 -15.25
C ILE A 67 10.44 -23.31 -13.93
N HIS A 68 10.82 -24.44 -13.35
CA HIS A 68 11.53 -24.50 -12.07
C HIS A 68 12.78 -23.59 -11.99
N PRO A 69 13.72 -23.56 -12.96
CA PRO A 69 14.88 -22.68 -12.90
C PRO A 69 14.48 -21.19 -12.91
N ILE A 70 13.42 -20.86 -13.66
CA ILE A 70 12.90 -19.48 -13.74
C ILE A 70 12.32 -19.05 -12.39
N ILE A 71 11.52 -19.90 -11.76
CA ILE A 71 10.94 -19.63 -10.44
C ILE A 71 12.03 -19.39 -9.40
N ARG A 72 13.10 -20.19 -9.44
CA ARG A 72 14.25 -20.01 -8.56
C ARG A 72 14.89 -18.62 -8.75
N LYS A 73 15.17 -18.23 -9.99
CA LYS A 73 15.75 -16.91 -10.30
C LYS A 73 14.83 -15.76 -9.89
N VAL A 74 13.52 -15.90 -10.11
CA VAL A 74 12.51 -14.91 -9.66
C VAL A 74 12.48 -14.82 -8.13
N ALA A 75 12.60 -15.94 -7.42
CA ALA A 75 12.66 -15.94 -5.95
C ALA A 75 13.90 -15.19 -5.44
N HIS A 76 15.09 -15.48 -6.00
CA HIS A 76 16.33 -14.75 -5.68
C HIS A 76 16.17 -13.24 -5.97
N PHE A 77 15.77 -12.87 -7.15
CA PHE A 77 15.49 -11.47 -7.51
C PHE A 77 14.53 -10.81 -6.50
N SER A 78 13.47 -11.50 -6.10
CA SER A 78 12.44 -10.95 -5.21
C SER A 78 12.96 -10.73 -3.79
N ILE A 79 13.76 -11.66 -3.25
CA ILE A 79 14.29 -11.51 -1.90
C ILE A 79 15.36 -10.42 -1.83
N TYR A 80 16.16 -10.25 -2.88
CA TYR A 80 17.11 -9.14 -2.99
C TYR A 80 16.42 -7.80 -3.25
N LEU A 81 15.32 -7.77 -4.00
CA LEU A 81 14.46 -6.58 -4.12
C LEU A 81 13.95 -6.13 -2.74
N LEU A 82 13.50 -7.08 -1.92
CA LEU A 82 13.10 -6.79 -0.54
C LEU A 82 14.27 -6.26 0.29
N LEU A 83 15.45 -6.90 0.19
CA LEU A 83 16.66 -6.45 0.88
C LEU A 83 17.02 -5.02 0.50
N GLY A 84 17.09 -4.69 -0.79
CA GLY A 84 17.39 -3.36 -1.28
C GLY A 84 16.38 -2.31 -0.82
N THR A 85 15.08 -2.68 -0.81
CA THR A 85 14.01 -1.83 -0.27
C THR A 85 14.25 -1.49 1.20
N LEU A 86 14.53 -2.49 2.05
CA LEU A 86 14.78 -2.31 3.48
C LEU A 86 16.05 -1.50 3.75
N VAL A 87 17.14 -1.79 3.03
CA VAL A 87 18.41 -1.07 3.14
C VAL A 87 18.21 0.40 2.81
N MET A 88 17.53 0.71 1.71
CA MET A 88 17.28 2.10 1.32
C MET A 88 16.32 2.81 2.29
N CYS A 89 15.28 2.15 2.78
CA CYS A 89 14.42 2.68 3.84
C CYS A 89 15.22 3.00 5.10
N CYS A 90 16.16 2.13 5.50
CA CYS A 90 17.05 2.36 6.62
C CYS A 90 17.97 3.55 6.34
N ALA A 91 18.58 3.64 5.15
CA ALA A 91 19.43 4.76 4.73
C ALA A 91 18.71 6.11 4.79
N GLN A 92 17.39 6.16 4.49
CA GLN A 92 16.59 7.39 4.63
C GLN A 92 16.45 7.87 6.07
N THR A 93 16.66 7.01 7.06
CA THR A 93 16.65 7.41 8.48
C THR A 93 17.91 8.14 8.93
N PHE A 94 19.00 8.11 8.17
CA PHE A 94 20.23 8.83 8.46
C PHE A 94 20.23 10.23 7.83
N LYS A 95 21.02 11.14 8.42
CA LYS A 95 21.31 12.44 7.80
C LYS A 95 22.43 12.22 6.77
N GLY A 96 22.31 12.79 5.59
CA GLY A 96 23.33 12.69 4.54
C GLY A 96 22.79 13.02 3.16
N CYS A 97 23.69 13.17 2.19
CA CYS A 97 23.36 13.43 0.79
C CYS A 97 22.64 12.21 0.17
N LYS A 98 21.67 12.47 -0.70
CA LYS A 98 20.86 11.41 -1.33
C LYS A 98 21.69 10.52 -2.24
N GLU A 99 22.65 11.07 -2.94
CA GLU A 99 23.54 10.35 -3.85
C GLU A 99 24.36 9.29 -3.11
N TYR A 100 25.03 9.67 -2.02
CA TYR A 100 25.77 8.72 -1.20
C TYR A 100 24.91 7.60 -0.61
N LYS A 101 23.63 7.87 -0.33
CA LYS A 101 22.71 6.82 0.16
C LYS A 101 22.41 5.78 -0.90
N PHE A 102 22.24 6.20 -2.15
CA PHE A 102 22.03 5.30 -3.26
C PHE A 102 23.24 4.38 -3.45
N ASP A 103 24.41 4.97 -3.66
CA ASP A 103 25.65 4.24 -3.91
C ASP A 103 25.98 3.27 -2.75
N ALA A 104 25.91 3.75 -1.52
CA ALA A 104 26.15 2.93 -0.33
C ALA A 104 25.15 1.76 -0.21
N SER A 105 23.87 1.98 -0.54
CA SER A 105 22.87 0.92 -0.50
C SER A 105 23.10 -0.14 -1.58
N VAL A 106 23.42 0.28 -2.81
CA VAL A 106 23.75 -0.63 -3.92
C VAL A 106 25.01 -1.44 -3.58
N MET A 107 26.08 -0.77 -3.14
CA MET A 107 27.34 -1.43 -2.77
C MET A 107 27.16 -2.44 -1.65
N LEU A 108 26.39 -2.12 -0.62
CA LEU A 108 26.11 -3.03 0.49
C LEU A 108 25.39 -4.29 0.00
N CYS A 109 24.37 -4.15 -0.85
CA CYS A 109 23.65 -5.28 -1.41
C CYS A 109 24.52 -6.08 -2.38
N PHE A 110 25.34 -5.44 -3.20
CA PHE A 110 26.28 -6.10 -4.10
C PHE A 110 27.32 -6.95 -3.33
N PHE A 111 27.97 -6.37 -2.31
CA PHE A 111 28.92 -7.12 -1.50
C PHE A 111 28.24 -8.28 -0.77
N TYR A 112 27.02 -8.09 -0.31
CA TYR A 112 26.26 -9.19 0.30
C TYR A 112 25.98 -10.30 -0.71
N ALA A 113 25.56 -9.97 -1.95
CA ALA A 113 25.37 -10.95 -3.02
C ALA A 113 26.69 -11.69 -3.37
N CYS A 114 27.81 -10.98 -3.41
CA CYS A 114 29.12 -11.63 -3.57
C CYS A 114 29.44 -12.61 -2.45
N THR A 115 29.15 -12.26 -1.18
CA THR A 115 29.37 -13.17 -0.05
C THR A 115 28.46 -14.37 -0.08
N ASP A 116 27.23 -14.19 -0.55
CA ASP A 116 26.25 -15.28 -0.71
C ASP A 116 26.72 -16.29 -1.75
N GLU A 117 27.08 -15.84 -2.95
CA GLU A 117 27.59 -16.71 -4.02
C GLU A 117 28.95 -17.35 -3.67
N PHE A 118 29.82 -16.62 -2.96
CA PHE A 118 31.06 -17.20 -2.42
C PHE A 118 30.76 -18.32 -1.43
N HIS A 119 29.78 -18.16 -0.55
CA HIS A 119 29.36 -19.20 0.38
C HIS A 119 28.82 -20.44 -0.36
N GLN A 120 28.08 -20.25 -1.46
CA GLN A 120 27.54 -21.36 -2.25
C GLN A 120 28.62 -22.27 -2.85
N LEU A 121 29.84 -21.77 -3.09
CA LEU A 121 30.99 -22.63 -3.53
C LEU A 121 31.35 -23.73 -2.55
N PHE A 122 31.04 -23.57 -1.27
CA PHE A 122 31.30 -24.55 -0.22
C PHE A 122 30.12 -25.50 0.05
N VAL A 123 28.97 -25.30 -0.64
CA VAL A 123 27.76 -26.11 -0.45
C VAL A 123 27.74 -27.24 -1.50
N PRO A 124 27.65 -28.53 -1.11
CA PRO A 124 27.64 -29.64 -2.05
C PRO A 124 26.52 -29.52 -3.11
N GLY A 125 26.90 -29.62 -4.38
CA GLY A 125 25.98 -29.59 -5.53
C GLY A 125 25.52 -28.21 -5.92
N ARG A 126 26.11 -27.15 -5.38
CA ARG A 126 25.92 -25.76 -5.86
C ARG A 126 27.18 -25.26 -6.58
N SER A 127 26.94 -24.39 -7.58
CA SER A 127 27.95 -23.60 -8.26
C SER A 127 27.69 -22.13 -7.95
N GLY A 128 28.70 -21.40 -7.45
CA GLY A 128 28.61 -19.95 -7.35
C GLY A 128 28.78 -19.33 -8.75
N GLU A 129 27.79 -18.58 -9.20
CA GLU A 129 27.79 -17.95 -10.52
C GLU A 129 27.78 -16.45 -10.41
N PHE A 130 28.73 -15.77 -11.07
CA PHE A 130 28.74 -14.29 -11.10
C PHE A 130 27.46 -13.71 -11.75
N THR A 131 26.80 -14.45 -12.62
CA THR A 131 25.51 -14.09 -13.21
C THR A 131 24.42 -13.96 -12.15
N ASP A 132 24.45 -14.78 -11.09
CA ASP A 132 23.49 -14.71 -9.99
C ASP A 132 23.77 -13.50 -9.09
N VAL A 133 25.07 -13.15 -8.85
CA VAL A 133 25.43 -11.88 -8.21
C VAL A 133 24.84 -10.69 -8.96
N CYS A 134 24.94 -10.68 -10.31
CA CYS A 134 24.38 -9.61 -11.14
C CYS A 134 22.85 -9.56 -11.01
N LEU A 135 22.18 -10.69 -11.08
CA LEU A 135 20.71 -10.76 -10.97
C LEU A 135 20.22 -10.24 -9.61
N ASP A 136 20.86 -10.66 -8.54
CA ASP A 136 20.53 -10.27 -7.16
C ASP A 136 20.79 -8.78 -6.93
N THR A 137 21.92 -8.27 -7.46
CA THR A 137 22.22 -6.83 -7.41
C THR A 137 21.21 -6.00 -8.20
N VAL A 138 20.77 -6.48 -9.35
CA VAL A 138 19.71 -5.83 -10.14
C VAL A 138 18.41 -5.83 -9.34
N GLY A 139 18.02 -6.96 -8.73
CA GLY A 139 16.84 -7.04 -7.87
C GLY A 139 16.90 -6.01 -6.73
N ALA A 140 18.02 -5.96 -6.00
CA ALA A 140 18.23 -4.98 -4.93
C ALA A 140 18.15 -3.54 -5.44
N THR A 141 18.76 -3.25 -6.59
CA THR A 141 18.74 -1.92 -7.20
C THR A 141 17.32 -1.49 -7.57
N PHE A 142 16.49 -2.39 -8.09
CA PHE A 142 15.06 -2.10 -8.31
C PHE A 142 14.34 -1.72 -7.01
N GLY A 143 14.58 -2.44 -5.91
CA GLY A 143 14.02 -2.11 -4.60
C GLY A 143 14.46 -0.74 -4.10
N ILE A 144 15.75 -0.40 -4.26
CA ILE A 144 16.34 0.89 -3.90
C ILE A 144 15.70 2.02 -4.71
N LEU A 145 15.59 1.86 -6.03
CA LEU A 145 14.99 2.85 -6.93
C LEU A 145 13.50 3.06 -6.60
N LEU A 146 12.77 2.00 -6.29
CA LEU A 146 11.36 2.10 -5.86
C LEU A 146 11.21 3.02 -4.65
N VAL A 147 12.04 2.84 -3.62
CA VAL A 147 12.03 3.70 -2.42
C VAL A 147 12.39 5.14 -2.78
N MET A 148 13.40 5.35 -3.63
CA MET A 148 13.80 6.70 -4.06
C MET A 148 12.67 7.42 -4.80
N ILE A 149 12.00 6.72 -5.70
CA ILE A 149 10.85 7.28 -6.45
C ILE A 149 9.74 7.66 -5.46
N ILE A 150 9.41 6.79 -4.50
CA ILE A 150 8.39 7.08 -3.47
C ILE A 150 8.80 8.30 -2.65
N VAL A 151 10.04 8.37 -2.18
CA VAL A 151 10.56 9.51 -1.40
C VAL A 151 10.51 10.80 -2.24
N TRP A 152 10.93 10.76 -3.51
CA TRP A 152 10.87 11.91 -4.41
C TRP A 152 9.43 12.39 -4.63
N ILE A 153 8.49 11.47 -4.86
CA ILE A 153 7.05 11.79 -5.00
C ILE A 153 6.54 12.46 -3.72
N VAL A 154 6.83 11.88 -2.55
CA VAL A 154 6.40 12.41 -1.25
C VAL A 154 6.98 13.82 -1.00
N GLU A 155 8.27 14.03 -1.27
CA GLU A 155 8.90 15.35 -1.15
C GLU A 155 8.30 16.39 -2.12
N LYS A 156 8.09 16.00 -3.38
CA LYS A 156 7.49 16.88 -4.40
C LYS A 156 6.08 17.34 -3.99
N ILE A 157 5.30 16.40 -3.44
CA ILE A 157 3.94 16.71 -2.95
C ILE A 157 4.00 17.56 -1.67
N LYS A 158 4.90 17.25 -0.74
CA LYS A 158 5.10 18.03 0.48
C LYS A 158 5.50 19.48 0.17
N ASN A 159 6.44 19.66 -0.75
CA ASN A 159 6.88 20.99 -1.18
C ASN A 159 5.75 21.76 -1.91
N ARG A 160 4.94 21.06 -2.71
CA ARG A 160 3.76 21.65 -3.35
C ARG A 160 2.70 22.07 -2.34
N ASN A 161 2.53 21.29 -1.27
CA ASN A 161 1.57 21.57 -0.20
C ASN A 161 2.08 22.63 0.80
N SER A 162 3.39 22.75 0.99
CA SER A 162 3.98 23.78 1.86
C SER A 162 3.84 25.19 1.29
N ASN A 163 3.85 25.32 -0.04
CA ASN A 163 3.69 26.61 -0.74
C ASN A 163 2.22 26.95 -1.07
N LYS A 164 1.32 25.97 -1.01
CA LYS A 164 -0.11 26.14 -1.32
C LYS A 164 -0.96 26.80 -0.23
N PRO A 165 -0.78 26.58 1.10
CA PRO A 165 -1.76 27.09 2.06
C PRO A 165 -1.85 28.60 2.13
N LYS A 166 -0.74 29.32 1.97
CA LYS A 166 -0.75 30.79 1.98
C LYS A 166 -1.28 31.40 0.67
N GLN A 167 -0.79 30.91 -0.46
CA GLN A 167 -1.23 31.41 -1.77
C GLN A 167 -2.66 30.98 -2.16
N LEU A 168 -3.13 29.82 -1.68
CA LEU A 168 -4.49 29.33 -1.94
C LEU A 168 -5.53 29.93 -0.98
N ALA A 169 -5.17 30.25 0.25
CA ALA A 169 -6.08 30.98 1.14
C ALA A 169 -6.36 32.40 0.61
N GLU A 170 -5.30 33.12 0.22
CA GLU A 170 -5.42 34.46 -0.38
C GLU A 170 -6.11 34.42 -1.75
N LYS A 171 -5.78 33.44 -2.60
CA LYS A 171 -6.36 33.30 -3.95
C LYS A 171 -7.79 32.74 -3.95
N ASN A 172 -8.18 31.94 -2.95
CA ASN A 172 -9.55 31.40 -2.82
C ASN A 172 -10.52 32.44 -2.25
N GLU A 173 -10.06 33.40 -1.46
CA GLU A 173 -10.87 34.55 -1.05
C GLU A 173 -11.08 35.52 -2.20
N GLU A 174 -10.07 35.74 -3.07
CA GLU A 174 -10.19 36.65 -4.24
C GLU A 174 -10.89 36.01 -5.45
N THR A 175 -10.80 34.69 -5.68
CA THR A 175 -11.28 34.05 -6.91
C THR A 175 -12.50 33.14 -6.75
N GLY A 176 -13.03 32.94 -5.54
CA GLY A 176 -14.18 32.06 -5.30
C GLY A 176 -13.92 30.59 -5.69
N LEU A 177 -12.65 30.15 -5.73
CA LEU A 177 -12.29 28.80 -6.14
C LEU A 177 -12.76 27.78 -5.09
N LYS A 178 -13.64 26.88 -5.52
CA LYS A 178 -14.18 25.82 -4.66
C LYS A 178 -13.11 24.77 -4.34
N ARG A 179 -13.02 24.36 -3.07
CA ARG A 179 -12.11 23.29 -2.61
C ARG A 179 -12.42 21.95 -3.29
N LYS A 180 -11.39 21.16 -3.54
CA LYS A 180 -11.52 19.79 -4.08
C LYS A 180 -11.79 18.81 -2.97
N VAL A 181 -12.95 18.17 -2.98
CA VAL A 181 -13.38 17.21 -1.96
C VAL A 181 -13.65 15.85 -2.61
N MET A 182 -13.10 14.80 -2.04
CA MET A 182 -13.42 13.43 -2.43
C MET A 182 -14.33 12.81 -1.37
N PHE A 183 -15.48 12.34 -1.82
CA PHE A 183 -16.45 11.62 -1.01
C PHE A 183 -16.30 10.12 -1.29
N ILE A 184 -16.02 9.32 -0.27
CA ILE A 184 -15.78 7.88 -0.45
C ILE A 184 -16.60 7.07 0.55
N ALA A 185 -17.33 6.07 0.06
CA ALA A 185 -18.05 5.10 0.88
C ALA A 185 -18.17 3.77 0.13
N SER A 186 -18.34 2.66 0.88
CA SER A 186 -18.80 1.42 0.26
C SER A 186 -20.26 1.53 -0.13
N THR A 187 -20.71 0.63 -1.01
CA THR A 187 -22.13 0.52 -1.38
C THR A 187 -23.02 0.14 -0.20
N GLY A 188 -24.32 0.36 -0.34
CA GLY A 188 -25.33 0.07 0.68
C GLY A 188 -25.52 1.20 1.68
N GLY A 189 -25.70 0.89 2.98
CA GLY A 189 -26.02 1.85 4.02
C GLY A 189 -25.03 3.02 4.12
N HIS A 190 -23.74 2.76 3.99
CA HIS A 190 -22.71 3.80 4.06
C HIS A 190 -22.78 4.79 2.89
N LEU A 191 -23.09 4.31 1.67
CA LEU A 191 -23.32 5.19 0.54
C LEU A 191 -24.59 6.01 0.75
N ASN A 192 -25.65 5.40 1.27
CA ASN A 192 -26.88 6.12 1.59
C ASN A 192 -26.65 7.21 2.64
N GLU A 193 -25.88 6.93 3.69
CA GLU A 193 -25.45 7.94 4.68
C GLU A 193 -24.66 9.07 4.00
N LEU A 194 -23.71 8.75 3.11
CA LEU A 194 -22.94 9.74 2.40
C LEU A 194 -23.84 10.62 1.51
N MET A 195 -24.88 10.04 0.90
CA MET A 195 -25.82 10.78 0.05
C MET A 195 -26.72 11.75 0.82
N GLN A 196 -26.92 11.57 2.12
CA GLN A 196 -27.66 12.55 2.94
C GLN A 196 -26.95 13.92 2.97
N ILE A 197 -25.62 13.94 2.85
CA ILE A 197 -24.85 15.18 2.76
C ILE A 197 -24.70 15.71 1.31
N LYS A 198 -25.40 15.11 0.32
CA LYS A 198 -25.42 15.57 -1.09
C LYS A 198 -25.67 17.08 -1.29
N PRO A 199 -26.51 17.77 -0.50
CA PRO A 199 -26.67 19.22 -0.63
C PRO A 199 -25.36 20.00 -0.48
N LEU A 200 -24.39 19.49 0.28
CA LEU A 200 -23.07 20.09 0.47
C LEU A 200 -22.16 19.92 -0.75
N PHE A 201 -22.39 18.92 -1.60
CA PHE A 201 -21.52 18.64 -2.76
C PHE A 201 -21.41 19.84 -3.70
N LYS A 202 -22.51 20.55 -3.92
CA LYS A 202 -22.55 21.73 -4.81
C LYS A 202 -21.63 22.87 -4.36
N LYS A 203 -21.23 22.90 -3.07
CA LYS A 203 -20.33 23.92 -2.52
C LYS A 203 -18.86 23.64 -2.87
N PHE A 204 -18.53 22.46 -3.40
CA PHE A 204 -17.18 22.01 -3.66
C PHE A 204 -16.98 21.54 -5.10
N VAL A 205 -15.72 21.46 -5.54
CA VAL A 205 -15.36 20.64 -6.69
C VAL A 205 -15.22 19.23 -6.14
N TYR A 206 -16.20 18.36 -6.41
CA TYR A 206 -16.27 17.07 -5.76
C TYR A 206 -16.08 15.89 -6.72
N HIS A 207 -15.62 14.78 -6.17
CA HIS A 207 -15.58 13.47 -6.81
C HIS A 207 -16.05 12.40 -5.83
N ILE A 208 -16.88 11.47 -6.29
CA ILE A 208 -17.42 10.38 -5.49
C ILE A 208 -16.63 9.10 -5.84
N VAL A 209 -16.28 8.32 -4.82
CA VAL A 209 -15.65 7.01 -4.98
C VAL A 209 -16.48 5.99 -4.20
N THR A 210 -16.93 4.93 -4.88
CA THR A 210 -17.69 3.85 -4.25
C THR A 210 -17.30 2.50 -4.84
N GLU A 211 -17.85 1.40 -4.32
CA GLU A 211 -17.61 0.06 -4.87
C GLU A 211 -18.51 -0.21 -6.07
N LYS A 212 -18.01 -0.95 -7.06
CA LYS A 212 -18.79 -1.35 -8.23
C LYS A 212 -19.71 -2.51 -7.90
N THR A 213 -21.02 -2.27 -7.96
CA THR A 213 -22.06 -3.30 -7.81
C THR A 213 -23.01 -3.28 -9.01
N LYS A 214 -23.93 -4.27 -9.10
CA LYS A 214 -24.91 -4.34 -10.20
C LYS A 214 -25.93 -3.20 -10.21
N VAL A 215 -26.06 -2.46 -9.10
CA VAL A 215 -27.04 -1.38 -8.91
C VAL A 215 -26.50 -0.02 -9.35
N ASP A 216 -25.23 0.07 -9.76
CA ASP A 216 -24.51 1.34 -9.92
C ASP A 216 -24.71 2.04 -11.27
N ASP A 217 -25.48 1.47 -12.19
CA ASP A 217 -25.68 2.09 -13.50
C ASP A 217 -26.49 3.42 -13.40
N SER A 218 -27.45 3.48 -12.48
CA SER A 218 -28.21 4.73 -12.22
C SER A 218 -27.34 5.83 -11.61
N PHE A 219 -26.43 5.47 -10.68
CA PHE A 219 -25.46 6.42 -10.11
C PHE A 219 -24.48 6.91 -11.17
N LYS A 220 -24.03 6.02 -12.07
CA LYS A 220 -23.13 6.37 -13.15
C LYS A 220 -23.78 7.37 -14.14
N GLU A 221 -25.07 7.21 -14.43
CA GLU A 221 -25.82 8.16 -15.25
C GLU A 221 -26.02 9.50 -14.54
N GLU A 222 -26.33 9.49 -13.24
CA GLU A 222 -26.57 10.71 -12.47
C GLU A 222 -25.29 11.54 -12.28
N TYR A 223 -24.16 10.89 -11.93
CA TYR A 223 -22.91 11.58 -11.59
C TYR A 223 -21.86 11.61 -12.70
N LYS A 224 -22.08 10.89 -13.80
CA LYS A 224 -21.21 10.86 -15.00
C LYS A 224 -19.70 10.84 -14.63
N ASP A 225 -18.96 11.87 -15.00
CA ASP A 225 -17.52 11.99 -14.79
C ASP A 225 -17.10 12.27 -13.33
N LYS A 226 -18.07 12.45 -12.42
CA LYS A 226 -17.83 12.77 -11.01
C LYS A 226 -17.86 11.54 -10.10
N ILE A 227 -17.96 10.35 -10.66
CA ILE A 227 -17.95 9.09 -9.90
C ILE A 227 -16.91 8.14 -10.42
N SER A 228 -16.26 7.41 -9.52
CA SER A 228 -15.31 6.33 -9.81
C SER A 228 -15.59 5.13 -8.91
N PHE A 229 -15.17 3.95 -9.37
CA PHE A 229 -15.50 2.70 -8.71
C PHE A 229 -14.26 1.94 -8.27
N LEU A 230 -14.33 1.43 -7.03
CA LEU A 230 -13.42 0.44 -6.46
C LEU A 230 -13.96 -0.97 -6.71
N ILE A 231 -13.11 -1.96 -6.55
CA ILE A 231 -13.50 -3.36 -6.69
C ILE A 231 -14.32 -3.78 -5.46
N TYR A 232 -15.52 -4.29 -5.68
CA TYR A 232 -16.34 -4.83 -4.60
C TYR A 232 -15.68 -6.02 -3.91
N GLY A 233 -15.54 -5.96 -2.60
CA GLY A 233 -14.93 -6.98 -1.77
C GLY A 233 -15.90 -7.54 -0.72
N THR A 234 -16.03 -8.87 -0.66
CA THR A 234 -16.77 -9.56 0.40
C THR A 234 -15.84 -10.45 1.22
N LYS A 235 -16.03 -10.49 2.53
CA LYS A 235 -15.27 -11.36 3.45
C LYS A 235 -15.61 -12.86 3.31
N LYS A 236 -16.59 -13.21 2.50
CA LYS A 236 -16.98 -14.60 2.26
C LYS A 236 -15.84 -15.48 1.74
N TYR A 237 -14.92 -14.87 0.96
CA TYR A 237 -13.74 -15.55 0.39
C TYR A 237 -12.48 -14.80 0.82
N PRO A 238 -11.85 -15.14 1.96
CA PRO A 238 -10.79 -14.33 2.59
C PRO A 238 -9.55 -14.16 1.70
N PHE A 239 -9.12 -15.18 0.98
CA PHE A 239 -7.97 -15.06 0.07
C PHE A 239 -8.25 -14.10 -1.09
N ILE A 240 -9.38 -14.25 -1.77
CA ILE A 240 -9.78 -13.36 -2.87
C ILE A 240 -9.97 -11.92 -2.35
N TYR A 241 -10.47 -11.78 -1.11
CA TYR A 241 -10.65 -10.48 -0.47
C TYR A 241 -9.32 -9.75 -0.28
N ILE A 242 -8.24 -10.45 0.15
CA ILE A 242 -6.90 -9.85 0.33
C ILE A 242 -6.39 -9.29 -1.00
N PHE A 243 -6.46 -10.05 -2.09
CA PHE A 243 -6.03 -9.57 -3.42
C PHE A 243 -6.85 -8.37 -3.89
N LYS A 244 -8.18 -8.40 -3.70
CA LYS A 244 -9.05 -7.26 -4.02
C LYS A 244 -8.74 -6.03 -3.17
N PHE A 245 -8.43 -6.23 -1.88
CA PHE A 245 -8.04 -5.14 -1.00
C PHE A 245 -6.72 -4.50 -1.43
N ILE A 246 -5.71 -5.30 -1.78
CA ILE A 246 -4.43 -4.82 -2.33
C ILE A 246 -4.67 -4.05 -3.64
N ALA A 247 -5.47 -4.58 -4.56
CA ALA A 247 -5.83 -3.90 -5.79
C ALA A 247 -6.53 -2.55 -5.50
N ASN A 248 -7.45 -2.50 -4.51
CA ASN A 248 -8.10 -1.26 -4.10
C ASN A 248 -7.13 -0.24 -3.48
N CYS A 249 -6.04 -0.68 -2.83
CA CYS A 249 -4.98 0.24 -2.40
C CYS A 249 -4.33 0.95 -3.60
N PHE A 250 -3.99 0.21 -4.66
CA PHE A 250 -3.43 0.80 -5.89
C PHE A 250 -4.42 1.68 -6.64
N ILE A 251 -5.69 1.26 -6.73
CA ILE A 251 -6.75 2.05 -7.37
C ILE A 251 -7.01 3.35 -6.57
N SER A 252 -7.02 3.27 -5.24
CA SER A 252 -7.15 4.45 -4.36
C SER A 252 -5.97 5.41 -4.56
N LEU A 253 -4.75 4.89 -4.67
CA LEU A 253 -3.57 5.69 -4.96
C LEU A 253 -3.69 6.40 -6.33
N TYR A 254 -4.13 5.68 -7.37
CA TYR A 254 -4.38 6.25 -8.68
C TYR A 254 -5.43 7.36 -8.63
N TYR A 255 -6.59 7.15 -7.98
CA TYR A 255 -7.63 8.16 -7.87
C TYR A 255 -7.16 9.37 -7.07
N PHE A 256 -6.39 9.15 -6.00
CA PHE A 256 -5.82 10.24 -5.23
C PHE A 256 -4.95 11.16 -6.10
N PHE A 257 -4.04 10.62 -6.90
CA PHE A 257 -3.18 11.42 -7.78
C PHE A 257 -3.94 12.06 -8.95
N ARG A 258 -4.95 11.38 -9.48
CA ARG A 258 -5.77 11.91 -10.56
C ARG A 258 -6.61 13.11 -10.13
N TYR A 259 -7.28 13.03 -8.99
CA TYR A 259 -8.21 14.04 -8.52
C TYR A 259 -7.60 15.04 -7.55
N GLN A 260 -6.51 14.70 -6.88
CA GLN A 260 -5.78 15.53 -5.92
C GLN A 260 -6.70 16.21 -4.91
N PRO A 261 -7.48 15.46 -4.12
CA PRO A 261 -8.42 16.04 -3.17
C PRO A 261 -7.66 16.77 -2.05
N GLU A 262 -8.18 17.91 -1.63
CA GLU A 262 -7.71 18.65 -0.45
C GLU A 262 -8.32 18.04 0.83
N VAL A 263 -9.52 17.49 0.70
CA VAL A 263 -10.28 16.87 1.78
C VAL A 263 -10.86 15.55 1.30
N VAL A 264 -10.74 14.51 2.11
CA VAL A 264 -11.43 13.22 1.93
C VAL A 264 -12.47 13.08 3.02
N VAL A 265 -13.73 12.87 2.62
CA VAL A 265 -14.87 12.67 3.50
C VAL A 265 -15.39 11.25 3.31
N THR A 266 -15.58 10.51 4.40
CA THR A 266 -16.07 9.14 4.35
C THR A 266 -17.06 8.84 5.48
N THR A 267 -18.05 8.01 5.16
CA THR A 267 -18.97 7.38 6.14
C THR A 267 -18.53 5.94 6.51
N GLY A 268 -17.31 5.52 6.13
CA GLY A 268 -16.77 4.16 6.33
C GLY A 268 -16.83 3.42 5.01
N THR A 269 -16.40 2.30 4.97
CA THR A 269 -16.02 1.04 5.48
C THR A 269 -14.52 0.71 5.23
N HIS A 270 -14.21 -0.62 5.14
CA HIS A 270 -12.85 -1.11 4.86
C HIS A 270 -12.26 -0.62 3.52
N THR A 271 -13.09 -0.41 2.50
CA THR A 271 -12.69 0.12 1.17
C THR A 271 -12.25 1.58 1.20
N ALA A 272 -12.75 2.37 2.15
CA ALA A 272 -12.34 3.77 2.31
C ALA A 272 -11.03 3.93 3.10
N VAL A 273 -10.64 2.93 3.91
CA VAL A 273 -9.45 2.98 4.77
C VAL A 273 -8.17 3.28 3.98
N PRO A 274 -7.85 2.59 2.87
CA PRO A 274 -6.65 2.91 2.09
C PRO A 274 -6.61 4.36 1.62
N MET A 275 -7.72 4.90 1.13
CA MET A 275 -7.80 6.29 0.68
C MET A 275 -7.56 7.28 1.84
N CYS A 276 -8.07 7.01 3.04
CA CYS A 276 -7.84 7.85 4.21
C CYS A 276 -6.36 7.92 4.59
N TYR A 277 -5.66 6.78 4.59
CA TYR A 277 -4.23 6.73 4.87
C TYR A 277 -3.40 7.41 3.78
N ILE A 278 -3.74 7.20 2.49
CA ILE A 278 -3.11 7.87 1.37
C ILE A 278 -3.31 9.38 1.48
N ALA A 279 -4.55 9.84 1.71
CA ALA A 279 -4.86 11.25 1.88
C ALA A 279 -4.04 11.88 3.01
N LYS A 280 -3.96 11.22 4.15
CA LYS A 280 -3.18 11.71 5.30
C LYS A 280 -1.69 11.76 5.01
N LEU A 281 -1.15 10.73 4.34
CA LEU A 281 0.25 10.65 3.94
C LEU A 281 0.64 11.81 3.03
N PHE A 282 -0.25 12.20 2.12
CA PHE A 282 -0.01 13.27 1.15
C PHE A 282 -0.54 14.64 1.57
N GLY A 283 -0.94 14.81 2.84
CA GLY A 283 -1.27 16.09 3.46
C GLY A 283 -2.68 16.61 3.19
N SER A 284 -3.58 15.77 2.70
CA SER A 284 -5.01 16.07 2.63
C SER A 284 -5.66 15.89 4.00
N LYS A 285 -6.76 16.61 4.24
CA LYS A 285 -7.55 16.45 5.46
C LYS A 285 -8.48 15.25 5.32
N VAL A 286 -8.64 14.51 6.42
CA VAL A 286 -9.52 13.34 6.51
C VAL A 286 -10.65 13.64 7.49
N ILE A 287 -11.89 13.59 7.01
CA ILE A 287 -13.10 13.68 7.80
C ILE A 287 -13.78 12.32 7.75
N PHE A 288 -13.86 11.65 8.89
CA PHE A 288 -14.54 10.38 9.03
C PHE A 288 -15.85 10.58 9.79
N ILE A 289 -16.94 10.07 9.25
CA ILE A 289 -18.26 10.09 9.87
C ILE A 289 -18.61 8.66 10.22
N GLU A 290 -18.70 8.35 11.51
CA GLU A 290 -19.07 7.02 11.98
C GLU A 290 -20.53 6.74 11.66
N THR A 291 -20.84 5.49 11.31
CA THR A 291 -22.18 5.10 10.89
C THR A 291 -23.24 5.28 11.99
N PHE A 292 -24.41 5.72 11.59
CA PHE A 292 -25.59 5.81 12.46
C PHE A 292 -26.00 4.46 13.06
N ALA A 293 -25.74 3.36 12.35
CA ALA A 293 -26.11 2.02 12.79
C ALA A 293 -25.40 1.58 14.10
N ASN A 294 -24.27 2.21 14.45
CA ASN A 294 -23.50 1.87 15.63
C ASN A 294 -23.65 2.93 16.72
N ARG A 295 -24.39 2.61 17.77
CA ARG A 295 -24.64 3.52 18.89
C ARG A 295 -23.59 3.44 20.00
N THR A 296 -23.06 2.24 20.28
CA THR A 296 -22.19 1.98 21.44
C THR A 296 -20.88 1.30 21.09
N SER A 297 -20.69 0.88 19.84
CA SER A 297 -19.49 0.17 19.38
C SER A 297 -18.97 0.79 18.08
N GLY A 298 -17.66 1.02 18.01
CA GLY A 298 -17.03 1.55 16.81
C GLY A 298 -16.85 0.50 15.72
N THR A 299 -16.99 0.90 14.45
CA THR A 299 -16.66 0.06 13.30
C THR A 299 -15.16 -0.25 13.26
N VAL A 300 -14.76 -1.34 12.60
CA VAL A 300 -13.33 -1.63 12.37
C VAL A 300 -12.67 -0.52 11.56
N ALA A 301 -13.34 -0.01 10.54
CA ALA A 301 -12.84 1.10 9.74
C ALA A 301 -12.68 2.39 10.57
N GLY A 302 -13.67 2.70 11.41
CA GLY A 302 -13.61 3.83 12.34
C GLY A 302 -12.43 3.74 13.29
N ARG A 303 -12.20 2.58 13.91
CA ARG A 303 -11.05 2.37 14.81
C ARG A 303 -9.71 2.53 14.09
N LEU A 304 -9.59 2.07 12.84
CA LEU A 304 -8.37 2.22 12.05
C LEU A 304 -8.12 3.67 11.63
N VAL A 305 -9.17 4.41 11.25
CA VAL A 305 -9.03 5.79 10.74
C VAL A 305 -9.00 6.83 11.86
N TYR A 306 -9.59 6.55 13.03
CA TYR A 306 -9.66 7.48 14.17
C TYR A 306 -8.30 8.13 14.54
N PRO A 307 -7.17 7.38 14.61
CA PRO A 307 -5.88 7.97 14.99
C PRO A 307 -5.32 8.97 13.98
N ILE A 308 -5.77 8.92 12.72
CA ILE A 308 -5.25 9.73 11.61
C ILE A 308 -6.24 10.78 11.11
N ALA A 309 -7.52 10.67 11.48
CA ALA A 309 -8.56 11.62 11.06
C ALA A 309 -8.28 13.02 11.64
N ASP A 310 -8.47 14.04 10.80
CA ASP A 310 -8.42 15.45 11.24
C ASP A 310 -9.70 15.85 11.95
N THR A 311 -10.83 15.28 11.51
CA THR A 311 -12.13 15.41 12.18
C THR A 311 -12.80 14.05 12.17
N PHE A 312 -13.22 13.59 13.35
CA PHE A 312 -13.96 12.36 13.49
C PHE A 312 -15.36 12.69 14.05
N VAL A 313 -16.37 12.45 13.24
CA VAL A 313 -17.76 12.78 13.56
C VAL A 313 -18.48 11.53 14.02
N VAL A 314 -19.17 11.64 15.13
CA VAL A 314 -20.09 10.60 15.65
C VAL A 314 -21.52 11.12 15.61
N GLN A 315 -22.48 10.22 15.47
CA GLN A 315 -23.90 10.56 15.37
C GLN A 315 -24.65 10.34 16.69
N TRP A 316 -23.97 9.72 17.67
CA TRP A 316 -24.49 9.44 19.00
C TRP A 316 -23.54 9.92 20.07
N GLU A 317 -24.04 10.60 21.10
CA GLU A 317 -23.23 11.10 22.23
C GLU A 317 -22.50 9.98 22.96
N GLU A 318 -23.11 8.78 23.06
CA GLU A 318 -22.52 7.62 23.73
C GLU A 318 -21.20 7.17 23.07
N MET A 319 -21.02 7.48 21.78
CA MET A 319 -19.81 7.14 21.02
C MET A 319 -18.57 7.91 21.47
N HIS A 320 -18.69 9.00 22.25
CA HIS A 320 -17.55 9.65 22.90
C HIS A 320 -16.80 8.72 23.86
N LYS A 321 -17.46 7.69 24.42
CA LYS A 321 -16.79 6.66 25.23
C LYS A 321 -15.81 5.81 24.39
N VAL A 322 -16.12 5.62 23.09
CA VAL A 322 -15.29 4.84 22.14
C VAL A 322 -14.26 5.74 21.48
N TYR A 323 -14.66 6.97 21.16
CA TYR A 323 -13.87 7.96 20.44
C TYR A 323 -13.84 9.30 21.19
N PRO A 324 -13.00 9.44 22.24
CA PRO A 324 -13.04 10.59 23.14
C PRO A 324 -12.78 11.96 22.49
N LYS A 325 -12.07 11.99 21.36
CA LYS A 325 -11.76 13.24 20.60
C LYS A 325 -12.70 13.45 19.42
N SER A 326 -13.79 12.68 19.30
CA SER A 326 -14.78 12.90 18.26
C SER A 326 -15.64 14.11 18.53
N VAL A 327 -16.36 14.57 17.51
CA VAL A 327 -17.39 15.60 17.62
C VAL A 327 -18.75 15.00 17.30
N CYS A 328 -19.77 15.29 18.09
CA CYS A 328 -21.14 14.88 17.80
C CYS A 328 -21.86 16.06 17.14
N TRP A 329 -22.23 15.90 15.87
CA TRP A 329 -23.01 16.91 15.12
C TRP A 329 -24.48 16.53 14.95
N GLY A 330 -24.93 15.51 15.68
CA GLY A 330 -26.26 14.95 15.52
C GLY A 330 -26.34 13.98 14.35
N TRP A 331 -27.55 13.70 13.91
CA TRP A 331 -27.82 12.71 12.88
C TRP A 331 -27.71 13.30 11.49
N ILE A 332 -27.20 12.50 10.57
CA ILE A 332 -27.11 12.87 9.15
C ILE A 332 -28.46 12.61 8.44
N TYR A 333 -29.32 11.74 8.99
CA TYR A 333 -30.63 11.40 8.44
C TYR A 333 -31.68 12.49 8.71
#